data_bc1f24e8f9a5c4e92db7d9b4023bf92b
#
_entry.id   bc1f24e8f9a5c4e92db7d9b4023bf92b
#
_cell.length_a   1.000
_cell.length_b   1.000
_cell.length_c   1.000
_cell.angle_alpha   90.00
_cell.angle_beta   90.00
_cell.angle_gamma   90.00
#
_symmetry.space_group_name_H-M   'P 1'
#
loop_
_entity.id
_entity.type
_entity.pdbx_description
1 polymer ?
#
loop_
_entity_poly.entity_id
_entity_poly.type
_entity_poly.pdbx_seq_one_letter_code
_entity_poly.pdbx_strand_id
1 'polypeptide(L)'
;MAIYAVWNNKGGVGKSYLTFQLASEYARQNPTKKVLVIDLCPQANSSSMLLGGMVNGENTLNQIHSATQRKTISGYIEDRIRSPYIPTNTGSNYVINVSTYNSRIPDNLYLVTGDEQLELQASRVVGASFPGPHDAWRTVHLWINDLISDICNSWDNGDSCVFIDCNPSFSIYTELALTAAERLL
;
A
#
# COMPACT_ATOMS: atom_id res chain seq x y z
N MET A 1 -10.65 12.11 6.12
CA MET A 1 -9.53 11.24 5.69
C MET A 1 -8.44 12.12 5.11
N ALA A 2 -7.16 11.80 5.32
CA ALA A 2 -6.04 12.49 4.68
C ALA A 2 -5.09 11.44 4.07
N ILE A 3 -4.61 11.67 2.85
CA ILE A 3 -3.76 10.72 2.10
C ILE A 3 -2.43 11.41 1.76
N TYR A 4 -1.35 10.85 2.25
CA TYR A 4 0.01 11.34 2.06
C TYR A 4 0.83 10.34 1.24
N ALA A 5 1.49 10.78 0.16
CA ALA A 5 2.52 10.00 -0.52
C ALA A 5 3.91 10.47 -0.06
N VAL A 6 4.75 9.52 0.31
CA VAL A 6 6.17 9.79 0.65
C VAL A 6 7.00 9.42 -0.56
N TRP A 7 7.47 10.43 -1.31
CA TRP A 7 8.18 10.21 -2.55
C TRP A 7 9.36 11.14 -2.75
N ASN A 8 10.42 10.59 -3.31
CA ASN A 8 11.58 11.31 -3.80
C ASN A 8 12.26 10.45 -4.86
N ASN A 9 12.69 11.03 -5.97
CA ASN A 9 13.34 10.30 -7.06
C ASN A 9 14.75 9.76 -6.71
N LYS A 10 15.31 10.16 -5.56
CA LYS A 10 16.56 9.60 -5.04
C LYS A 10 16.31 8.34 -4.21
N GLY A 11 17.02 7.27 -4.53
CA GLY A 11 17.12 6.08 -3.68
C GLY A 11 17.91 6.37 -2.40
N GLY A 12 17.64 5.63 -1.32
CA GLY A 12 18.44 5.68 -0.09
C GLY A 12 18.28 6.94 0.79
N VAL A 13 17.34 7.84 0.48
CA VAL A 13 17.11 9.07 1.26
C VAL A 13 16.24 8.88 2.51
N GLY A 14 15.85 7.65 2.83
CA GLY A 14 15.13 7.34 4.05
C GLY A 14 13.59 7.39 3.94
N LYS A 15 12.99 7.36 2.75
CA LYS A 15 11.53 7.39 2.55
C LYS A 15 10.77 6.35 3.38
N SER A 16 11.13 5.08 3.24
CA SER A 16 10.48 3.98 3.96
C SER A 16 10.64 4.11 5.47
N TYR A 17 11.81 4.59 5.93
CA TYR A 17 12.03 4.90 7.34
C TYR A 17 11.14 6.05 7.82
N LEU A 18 11.02 7.11 7.03
CA LEU A 18 10.14 8.24 7.32
C LEU A 18 8.67 7.79 7.37
N THR A 19 8.23 6.98 6.41
CA THR A 19 6.87 6.42 6.38
C THR A 19 6.61 5.60 7.65
N PHE A 20 7.52 4.72 8.02
CA PHE A 20 7.43 3.93 9.26
C PHE A 20 7.31 4.82 10.49
N GLN A 21 8.16 5.82 10.65
CA GLN A 21 8.17 6.73 11.80
C GLN A 21 6.90 7.58 11.87
N LEU A 22 6.51 8.22 10.77
CA LEU A 22 5.33 9.07 10.73
C LEU A 22 4.05 8.29 11.01
N ALA A 23 3.87 7.14 10.37
CA ALA A 23 2.68 6.32 10.55
C ALA A 23 2.56 5.78 11.98
N SER A 24 3.67 5.26 12.54
CA SER A 24 3.70 4.72 13.91
C SER A 24 3.42 5.81 14.95
N GLU A 25 4.07 6.97 14.82
CA GLU A 25 3.89 8.08 15.76
C GLU A 25 2.51 8.72 15.62
N TYR A 26 2.01 8.88 14.39
CA TYR A 26 0.66 9.39 14.18
C TYR A 26 -0.40 8.47 14.77
N ALA A 27 -0.25 7.15 14.60
CA ALA A 27 -1.15 6.16 15.21
C ALA A 27 -1.13 6.23 16.73
N ARG A 28 0.07 6.37 17.33
CA ARG A 28 0.25 6.50 18.78
C ARG A 28 -0.42 7.76 19.34
N GLN A 29 -0.32 8.88 18.62
CA GLN A 29 -0.90 10.16 19.07
C GLN A 29 -2.40 10.27 18.80
N ASN A 30 -2.96 9.44 17.92
CA ASN A 30 -4.35 9.49 17.50
C ASN A 30 -5.03 8.11 17.65
N PRO A 31 -5.19 7.58 18.86
CA PRO A 31 -5.64 6.20 19.10
C PRO A 31 -7.06 5.92 18.61
N THR A 32 -7.87 6.95 18.38
CA THR A 32 -9.25 6.83 17.86
C THR A 32 -9.32 6.83 16.34
N LYS A 33 -8.22 7.15 15.65
CA LYS A 33 -8.16 7.17 14.19
C LYS A 33 -7.54 5.89 13.65
N LYS A 34 -8.02 5.42 12.52
CA LYS A 34 -7.37 4.32 11.79
C LYS A 34 -6.25 4.87 10.94
N VAL A 35 -5.08 4.23 10.99
CA VAL A 35 -3.91 4.60 10.19
C VAL A 35 -3.59 3.47 9.23
N LEU A 36 -3.52 3.78 7.94
CA LEU A 36 -3.18 2.81 6.89
C LEU A 36 -1.82 3.15 6.30
N VAL A 37 -0.95 2.17 6.20
CA VAL A 37 0.25 2.25 5.36
C VAL A 37 0.05 1.36 4.14
N ILE A 38 0.36 1.89 2.95
CA ILE A 38 0.42 1.14 1.70
C ILE A 38 1.86 1.20 1.20
N ASP A 39 2.51 0.04 1.15
CA ASP A 39 3.88 -0.07 0.67
C ASP A 39 3.87 -0.44 -0.83
N LEU A 40 4.15 0.54 -1.68
CA LEU A 40 4.26 0.36 -3.13
C LEU A 40 5.70 0.11 -3.60
N CYS A 41 6.57 -0.27 -2.66
CA CYS A 41 7.96 -0.57 -2.95
C CYS A 41 8.17 -2.09 -3.08
N PRO A 42 8.75 -2.60 -4.19
CA PRO A 42 9.06 -4.02 -4.34
C PRO A 42 9.92 -4.58 -3.22
N GLN A 43 10.80 -3.76 -2.64
CA GLN A 43 11.68 -4.16 -1.54
C GLN A 43 10.98 -4.29 -0.18
N ALA A 44 9.75 -3.82 -0.05
CA ALA A 44 8.92 -3.91 1.15
C ALA A 44 9.61 -3.44 2.45
N ASN A 45 10.46 -2.40 2.37
CA ASN A 45 11.25 -1.96 3.52
C ASN A 45 10.40 -1.36 4.64
N SER A 46 9.39 -0.53 4.33
CA SER A 46 8.49 0.00 5.35
C SER A 46 7.64 -1.10 5.99
N SER A 47 7.23 -2.09 5.19
CA SER A 47 6.53 -3.28 5.67
C SER A 47 7.38 -4.09 6.64
N SER A 48 8.64 -4.38 6.28
CA SER A 48 9.57 -5.10 7.17
C SER A 48 9.76 -4.37 8.50
N MET A 49 9.96 -3.04 8.48
CA MET A 49 10.12 -2.24 9.69
C MET A 49 8.88 -2.29 10.58
N LEU A 50 7.70 -2.15 10.02
CA LEU A 50 6.43 -2.21 10.75
C LEU A 50 6.18 -3.60 11.36
N LEU A 51 6.55 -4.66 10.66
CA LEU A 51 6.36 -6.05 11.08
C LEU A 51 7.43 -6.58 12.05
N GLY A 52 8.37 -5.75 12.49
CA GLY A 52 9.33 -6.11 13.53
C GLY A 52 10.80 -6.00 13.14
N GLY A 53 11.09 -5.42 11.98
CA GLY A 53 12.44 -5.16 11.48
C GLY A 53 13.11 -6.34 10.78
N MET A 54 14.43 -6.25 10.58
CA MET A 54 15.20 -7.11 9.66
C MET A 54 14.96 -8.63 9.83
N VAL A 55 14.87 -9.13 11.03
CA VAL A 55 14.71 -10.59 11.24
C VAL A 55 13.24 -10.98 11.32
N ASN A 56 12.52 -10.38 12.26
CA ASN A 56 11.12 -10.74 12.50
C ASN A 56 10.21 -10.25 11.35
N GLY A 57 10.45 -9.03 10.86
CA GLY A 57 9.69 -8.46 9.77
C GLY A 57 9.85 -9.23 8.47
N GLU A 58 11.07 -9.61 8.11
CA GLU A 58 11.33 -10.43 6.91
C GLU A 58 10.71 -11.83 7.02
N ASN A 59 10.83 -12.48 8.17
CA ASN A 59 10.17 -13.77 8.39
C ASN A 59 8.66 -13.67 8.26
N THR A 60 8.05 -12.62 8.82
CA THR A 60 6.61 -12.36 8.70
C THR A 60 6.19 -12.09 7.27
N LEU A 61 6.95 -11.26 6.54
CA LEU A 61 6.72 -11.01 5.12
C LEU A 61 6.78 -12.30 4.30
N ASN A 62 7.78 -13.13 4.51
CA ASN A 62 7.91 -14.42 3.83
C ASN A 62 6.69 -15.33 4.08
N GLN A 63 6.15 -15.34 5.30
CA GLN A 63 4.92 -16.08 5.61
C GLN A 63 3.70 -15.51 4.87
N ILE A 64 3.56 -14.17 4.82
CA ILE A 64 2.47 -13.50 4.10
C ILE A 64 2.59 -13.76 2.58
N HIS A 65 3.80 -13.67 2.03
CA HIS A 65 4.07 -13.88 0.60
C HIS A 65 3.86 -15.33 0.14
N SER A 66 4.13 -16.30 1.01
CA SER A 66 3.96 -17.73 0.72
C SER A 66 2.55 -18.26 1.00
N ALA A 67 1.66 -17.46 1.59
CA ALA A 67 0.30 -17.88 1.87
C ALA A 67 -0.50 -18.14 0.57
N THR A 68 -1.42 -19.11 0.61
CA THR A 68 -2.30 -19.46 -0.53
C THR A 68 -3.06 -18.23 -1.05
N GLN A 69 -3.54 -17.38 -0.15
CA GLN A 69 -4.06 -16.06 -0.47
C GLN A 69 -2.98 -15.02 -0.15
N ARG A 70 -2.35 -14.49 -1.18
CA ARG A 70 -1.29 -13.48 -1.06
C ARG A 70 -1.88 -12.13 -0.68
N LYS A 71 -1.95 -11.85 0.63
CA LYS A 71 -2.50 -10.60 1.19
C LYS A 71 -1.49 -9.47 1.11
N THR A 72 -1.13 -9.07 -0.11
CA THR A 72 -0.13 -8.05 -0.39
C THR A 72 -0.65 -7.08 -1.44
N ILE A 73 0.05 -5.99 -1.65
CA ILE A 73 -0.25 -5.05 -2.74
C ILE A 73 -0.20 -5.74 -4.11
N SER A 74 0.72 -6.69 -4.31
CA SER A 74 0.82 -7.44 -5.56
C SER A 74 -0.37 -8.38 -5.77
N GLY A 75 -0.90 -8.97 -4.70
CA GLY A 75 -2.14 -9.75 -4.77
C GLY A 75 -3.32 -8.90 -5.23
N TYR A 76 -3.47 -7.70 -4.68
CA TYR A 76 -4.49 -6.74 -5.12
C TYR A 76 -4.30 -6.34 -6.60
N ILE A 77 -3.08 -5.99 -6.99
CA ILE A 77 -2.77 -5.61 -8.38
C ILE A 77 -3.06 -6.77 -9.34
N GLU A 78 -2.78 -8.02 -8.96
CA GLU A 78 -3.13 -9.18 -9.78
C GLU A 78 -4.64 -9.32 -10.01
N ASP A 79 -5.45 -9.10 -8.98
CA ASP A 79 -6.92 -9.09 -9.12
C ASP A 79 -7.39 -7.97 -10.05
N ARG A 80 -6.78 -6.78 -9.92
CA ARG A 80 -7.09 -5.66 -10.82
C ARG A 80 -6.67 -5.94 -12.26
N ILE A 81 -5.52 -6.57 -12.49
CA ILE A 81 -5.08 -6.96 -13.85
C ILE A 81 -6.06 -7.96 -14.49
N ARG A 82 -6.66 -8.86 -13.70
CA ARG A 82 -7.68 -9.80 -14.20
C ARG A 82 -9.00 -9.12 -14.57
N SER A 83 -9.34 -8.04 -13.89
CA SER A 83 -10.57 -7.26 -14.11
C SER A 83 -10.28 -5.77 -14.09
N PRO A 84 -9.55 -5.23 -15.09
CA PRO A 84 -8.91 -3.92 -14.99
C PRO A 84 -9.90 -2.75 -14.92
N TYR A 85 -11.10 -2.92 -15.48
CA TYR A 85 -12.07 -1.83 -15.62
C TYR A 85 -13.31 -2.00 -14.72
N ILE A 86 -13.36 -3.04 -13.92
CA ILE A 86 -14.46 -3.32 -13.00
C ILE A 86 -13.96 -3.20 -11.57
N PRO A 87 -14.56 -2.35 -10.71
CA PRO A 87 -14.23 -2.33 -9.29
C PRO A 87 -14.46 -3.71 -8.65
N THR A 88 -13.48 -4.20 -7.91
CA THR A 88 -13.54 -5.54 -7.31
C THR A 88 -14.17 -5.54 -5.92
N ASN A 89 -14.16 -4.40 -5.22
CA ASN A 89 -14.59 -4.24 -3.82
C ASN A 89 -13.91 -5.24 -2.85
N THR A 90 -12.70 -5.67 -3.21
CA THR A 90 -11.93 -6.69 -2.46
C THR A 90 -10.74 -6.12 -1.71
N GLY A 91 -10.54 -4.79 -1.72
CA GLY A 91 -9.38 -4.14 -1.12
C GLY A 91 -9.16 -4.51 0.34
N SER A 92 -10.23 -4.67 1.12
CA SER A 92 -10.16 -5.09 2.53
C SER A 92 -9.55 -6.48 2.75
N ASN A 93 -9.47 -7.33 1.71
CA ASN A 93 -8.85 -8.65 1.81
C ASN A 93 -7.31 -8.58 1.86
N TYR A 94 -6.71 -7.43 1.48
CA TYR A 94 -5.26 -7.24 1.34
C TYR A 94 -4.64 -6.44 2.48
N VAL A 95 -5.44 -6.00 3.43
CA VAL A 95 -4.97 -5.25 4.61
C VAL A 95 -4.78 -6.18 5.80
N ILE A 96 -3.73 -5.93 6.58
CA ILE A 96 -3.47 -6.62 7.84
C ILE A 96 -3.39 -5.61 8.99
N ASN A 97 -3.74 -6.03 10.20
CA ASN A 97 -3.45 -5.25 11.41
C ASN A 97 -2.01 -5.56 11.86
N VAL A 98 -1.19 -4.52 11.97
CA VAL A 98 0.25 -4.67 12.26
C VAL A 98 0.49 -5.22 13.67
N SER A 99 -0.32 -4.82 14.65
CA SER A 99 -0.13 -5.25 16.05
C SER A 99 -0.28 -6.75 16.25
N THR A 100 -0.97 -7.44 15.33
CA THR A 100 -1.06 -8.91 15.31
C THR A 100 0.31 -9.59 15.16
N TYR A 101 1.25 -8.92 14.49
CA TYR A 101 2.60 -9.44 14.21
C TYR A 101 3.69 -8.72 15.01
N ASN A 102 3.45 -7.47 15.41
CA ASN A 102 4.39 -6.65 16.16
C ASN A 102 3.68 -5.85 17.24
N SER A 103 3.66 -6.37 18.46
CA SER A 103 3.00 -5.77 19.63
C SER A 103 3.57 -4.42 20.06
N ARG A 104 4.67 -3.95 19.47
CA ARG A 104 5.24 -2.61 19.71
C ARG A 104 4.55 -1.51 18.91
N ILE A 105 3.77 -1.89 17.92
CA ILE A 105 3.02 -0.97 17.05
C ILE A 105 1.59 -0.81 17.58
N PRO A 106 1.00 0.40 17.57
CA PRO A 106 -0.37 0.64 18.02
C PRO A 106 -1.40 -0.20 17.26
N ASP A 107 -2.48 -0.61 17.95
CA ASP A 107 -3.54 -1.48 17.40
C ASP A 107 -4.37 -0.84 16.28
N ASN A 108 -4.32 0.48 16.16
CA ASN A 108 -5.02 1.25 15.13
C ASN A 108 -4.21 1.43 13.86
N LEU A 109 -3.03 0.76 13.72
CA LEU A 109 -2.20 0.81 12.52
C LEU A 109 -2.37 -0.45 11.68
N TYR A 110 -2.68 -0.23 10.40
CA TYR A 110 -2.93 -1.24 9.38
C TYR A 110 -1.94 -1.11 8.23
N LEU A 111 -1.70 -2.20 7.52
CA LEU A 111 -0.69 -2.27 6.47
C LEU A 111 -1.20 -3.09 5.27
N VAL A 112 -1.01 -2.56 4.07
CA VAL A 112 -0.95 -3.34 2.84
C VAL A 112 0.53 -3.51 2.51
N THR A 113 1.03 -4.74 2.63
CA THR A 113 2.47 -5.03 2.53
C THR A 113 3.00 -4.86 1.11
N GLY A 114 4.21 -4.35 0.99
CA GLY A 114 5.00 -4.39 -0.24
C GLY A 114 5.28 -5.81 -0.70
N ASP A 115 5.66 -5.95 -1.98
CA ASP A 115 5.85 -7.26 -2.58
C ASP A 115 6.75 -7.16 -3.81
N GLU A 116 7.78 -8.02 -3.89
CA GLU A 116 8.72 -8.07 -5.02
C GLU A 116 8.05 -8.34 -6.38
N GLN A 117 6.89 -9.01 -6.40
CA GLN A 117 6.16 -9.28 -7.64
C GLN A 117 5.64 -8.03 -8.34
N LEU A 118 5.61 -6.88 -7.66
CA LEU A 118 5.29 -5.60 -8.31
C LEU A 118 6.19 -5.33 -9.52
N GLU A 119 7.48 -5.71 -9.46
CA GLU A 119 8.39 -5.52 -10.60
C GLU A 119 7.92 -6.29 -11.85
N LEU A 120 7.46 -7.53 -11.65
CA LEU A 120 6.98 -8.37 -12.74
C LEU A 120 5.61 -7.93 -13.28
N GLN A 121 4.81 -7.28 -12.47
CA GLN A 121 3.46 -6.84 -12.82
C GLN A 121 3.44 -5.46 -13.51
N ALA A 122 4.49 -4.66 -13.38
CA ALA A 122 4.51 -3.28 -13.86
C ALA A 122 4.12 -3.13 -15.35
N SER A 123 4.67 -3.97 -16.22
CA SER A 123 4.36 -3.95 -17.66
C SER A 123 2.89 -4.33 -17.95
N ARG A 124 2.30 -5.21 -17.15
CA ARG A 124 0.90 -5.61 -17.28
C ARG A 124 -0.05 -4.48 -16.83
N VAL A 125 0.31 -3.73 -15.79
CA VAL A 125 -0.44 -2.55 -15.34
C VAL A 125 -0.41 -1.47 -16.42
N VAL A 126 0.77 -1.19 -17.01
CA VAL A 126 0.90 -0.27 -18.15
C VAL A 126 0.06 -0.78 -19.33
N GLY A 127 0.12 -2.06 -19.65
CA GLY A 127 -0.67 -2.67 -20.71
C GLY A 127 -2.18 -2.55 -20.51
N ALA A 128 -2.65 -2.54 -19.25
CA ALA A 128 -4.05 -2.30 -18.92
C ALA A 128 -4.49 -0.84 -19.16
N SER A 129 -3.54 0.10 -19.20
CA SER A 129 -3.81 1.53 -19.50
C SER A 129 -3.92 1.82 -20.98
N PHE A 130 -3.27 1.01 -21.86
CA PHE A 130 -3.15 1.24 -23.33
C PHE A 130 -2.94 -0.06 -24.12
N PRO A 131 -3.58 -0.25 -25.29
CA PRO A 131 -4.86 0.35 -25.69
C PRO A 131 -6.01 -0.32 -24.94
N GLY A 132 -6.99 0.44 -24.53
CA GLY A 132 -8.13 -0.06 -23.78
C GLY A 132 -9.42 0.72 -24.10
N PRO A 133 -10.49 0.56 -23.34
CA PRO A 133 -11.65 1.43 -23.38
C PRO A 133 -11.27 2.90 -23.26
N HIS A 134 -12.13 3.80 -23.68
CA HIS A 134 -11.85 5.25 -23.74
C HIS A 134 -11.33 5.83 -22.41
N ASP A 135 -11.74 5.26 -21.27
CA ASP A 135 -11.36 5.67 -19.91
C ASP A 135 -10.35 4.73 -19.21
N ALA A 136 -9.74 3.80 -19.97
CA ALA A 136 -8.83 2.79 -19.43
C ALA A 136 -7.70 3.40 -18.59
N TRP A 137 -7.05 4.44 -19.11
CA TRP A 137 -5.98 5.15 -18.40
C TRP A 137 -6.46 5.66 -17.04
N ARG A 138 -7.58 6.38 -17.02
CA ARG A 138 -8.15 6.92 -15.79
C ARG A 138 -8.51 5.81 -14.79
N THR A 139 -9.15 4.77 -15.28
CA THR A 139 -9.59 3.65 -14.43
C THR A 139 -8.43 2.94 -13.77
N VAL A 140 -7.35 2.68 -14.52
CA VAL A 140 -6.14 2.05 -13.97
C VAL A 140 -5.47 2.96 -12.94
N HIS A 141 -5.38 4.27 -13.20
CA HIS A 141 -4.76 5.22 -12.27
C HIS A 141 -5.56 5.40 -10.97
N LEU A 142 -6.82 5.01 -10.92
CA LEU A 142 -7.63 5.04 -9.71
C LEU A 142 -7.57 3.75 -8.87
N TRP A 143 -6.82 2.72 -9.27
CA TRP A 143 -6.78 1.45 -8.51
C TRP A 143 -6.35 1.61 -7.06
N ILE A 144 -5.40 2.49 -6.75
CA ILE A 144 -4.99 2.74 -5.35
C ILE A 144 -6.07 3.53 -4.59
N ASN A 145 -6.80 4.44 -5.25
CA ASN A 145 -7.96 5.09 -4.65
C ASN A 145 -9.06 4.08 -4.31
N ASP A 146 -9.33 3.12 -5.21
CA ASP A 146 -10.30 2.06 -4.99
C ASP A 146 -9.90 1.20 -3.79
N LEU A 147 -8.60 0.80 -3.71
CA LEU A 147 -8.05 0.05 -2.58
C LEU A 147 -8.26 0.78 -1.25
N ILE A 148 -7.89 2.06 -1.19
CA ILE A 148 -8.05 2.90 0.00
C ILE A 148 -9.53 3.00 0.38
N SER A 149 -10.40 3.23 -0.60
CA SER A 149 -11.84 3.35 -0.39
C SER A 149 -12.44 2.06 0.17
N ASP A 150 -12.10 0.91 -0.42
CA ASP A 150 -12.57 -0.40 0.04
C ASP A 150 -12.16 -0.68 1.49
N ILE A 151 -10.89 -0.40 1.83
CA ILE A 151 -10.36 -0.59 3.18
C ILE A 151 -11.05 0.36 4.17
N CYS A 152 -11.07 1.66 3.86
CA CYS A 152 -11.64 2.66 4.76
C CYS A 152 -13.15 2.48 4.96
N ASN A 153 -13.89 2.09 3.92
CA ASN A 153 -15.32 1.80 4.03
C ASN A 153 -15.61 0.57 4.90
N SER A 154 -14.66 -0.36 5.02
CA SER A 154 -14.77 -1.51 5.93
C SER A 154 -14.59 -1.15 7.41
N TRP A 155 -14.22 0.08 7.73
CA TRP A 155 -13.93 0.57 9.08
C TRP A 155 -15.03 1.47 9.65
N ASP A 156 -16.28 1.10 9.57
CA ASP A 156 -17.41 1.77 10.24
C ASP A 156 -17.28 3.31 10.41
N ASN A 157 -17.03 4.03 9.31
CA ASN A 157 -16.98 5.51 9.24
C ASN A 157 -15.97 6.19 10.21
N GLY A 158 -14.92 5.53 10.64
CA GLY A 158 -13.85 6.13 11.44
C GLY A 158 -13.02 7.15 10.65
N ASP A 159 -12.57 8.23 11.32
CA ASP A 159 -11.58 9.15 10.73
C ASP A 159 -10.27 8.39 10.48
N SER A 160 -9.72 8.50 9.27
CA SER A 160 -8.55 7.74 8.84
C SER A 160 -7.45 8.62 8.25
N CYS A 161 -6.22 8.14 8.35
CA CYS A 161 -5.04 8.73 7.74
C CYS A 161 -4.27 7.66 6.97
N VAL A 162 -3.86 7.96 5.75
CA VAL A 162 -3.17 7.02 4.85
C VAL A 162 -1.79 7.55 4.51
N PHE A 163 -0.78 6.69 4.62
CA PHE A 163 0.59 6.94 4.18
C PHE A 163 0.94 5.93 3.08
N ILE A 164 1.40 6.42 1.93
CA ILE A 164 1.82 5.61 0.80
C ILE A 164 3.35 5.72 0.68
N ASP A 165 4.05 4.60 0.88
CA ASP A 165 5.50 4.52 0.64
C ASP A 165 5.75 4.23 -0.84
N CYS A 166 6.32 5.20 -1.54
CA CYS A 166 6.53 5.13 -2.98
C CYS A 166 7.91 4.63 -3.34
N ASN A 167 8.00 3.85 -4.42
CA ASN A 167 9.26 3.53 -5.05
C ASN A 167 10.00 4.81 -5.50
N PRO A 168 11.34 4.89 -5.38
CA PRO A 168 12.12 6.04 -5.84
C PRO A 168 12.05 6.27 -7.35
N SER A 169 11.79 5.25 -8.17
CA SER A 169 11.68 5.38 -9.62
C SER A 169 10.34 5.99 -10.04
N PHE A 170 10.33 6.69 -11.17
CA PHE A 170 9.09 7.03 -11.89
C PHE A 170 8.55 5.77 -12.57
N SER A 171 7.91 4.93 -11.77
CA SER A 171 7.21 3.74 -12.24
C SER A 171 5.71 3.99 -12.28
N ILE A 172 4.97 3.12 -12.93
CA ILE A 172 3.50 3.16 -12.93
C ILE A 172 2.95 3.20 -11.49
N TYR A 173 3.57 2.53 -10.53
CA TYR A 173 3.14 2.53 -9.13
C TYR A 173 3.29 3.90 -8.47
N THR A 174 4.33 4.64 -8.84
CA THR A 174 4.50 6.03 -8.38
C THR A 174 3.38 6.92 -8.95
N GLU A 175 3.01 6.74 -10.22
CA GLU A 175 1.90 7.47 -10.83
C GLU A 175 0.57 7.15 -10.12
N LEU A 176 0.30 5.87 -9.83
CA LEU A 176 -0.88 5.44 -9.08
C LEU A 176 -0.90 6.03 -7.66
N ALA A 177 0.24 6.04 -6.96
CA ALA A 177 0.38 6.63 -5.64
C ALA A 177 0.09 8.13 -5.62
N LEU A 178 0.71 8.86 -6.57
CA LEU A 178 0.54 10.31 -6.68
C LEU A 178 -0.89 10.70 -7.09
N THR A 179 -1.56 9.86 -7.90
CA THR A 179 -2.97 10.05 -8.25
C THR A 179 -3.88 9.89 -7.04
N ALA A 180 -3.53 9.00 -6.10
CA ALA A 180 -4.31 8.76 -4.89
C ALA A 180 -4.05 9.80 -3.79
N ALA A 181 -2.86 10.41 -3.77
CA ALA A 181 -2.44 11.28 -2.69
C ALA A 181 -3.07 12.68 -2.76
N GLU A 182 -3.46 13.19 -1.58
CA GLU A 182 -3.85 14.60 -1.41
C GLU A 182 -2.63 15.50 -1.15
N ARG A 183 -1.56 14.92 -0.59
CA ARG A 183 -0.34 15.64 -0.21
C ARG A 183 0.90 14.80 -0.47
N LEU A 184 1.98 15.47 -0.86
CA LEU A 184 3.30 14.89 -1.06
C LEU A 184 4.23 15.31 0.08
N LEU A 185 4.98 14.32 0.62
CA LEU A 185 6.01 14.49 1.65
C LEU A 185 7.38 14.11 1.10
#